data_6fcb2c2797f4e10a7534fec99cc5bbdf
#
_entry.id   6fcb2c2797f4e10a7534fec99cc5bbdf
#
_cell.length_a   1.000
_cell.length_b   1.000
_cell.length_c   1.000
_cell.angle_alpha   90.00
_cell.angle_beta   90.00
_cell.angle_gamma   90.00
#
_symmetry.space_group_name_H-M   'P 1'
#
loop_
_entity.id
_entity.type
_entity.pdbx_description
1 polymer ?
#
loop_
_entity_poly.entity_id
_entity_poly.type
_entity_poly.pdbx_seq_one_letter_code
_entity_poly.pdbx_strand_id
1 'polypeptide(L)'
;SPIDAVCREISCNARDAHREVKNSAPINISLPNWQDHNLRIQDFGPGISPDRMSKVFTKLGNSTKRDSNLETGGFGLGCKTPFSYVDSFSVVTIYNGKKRTYSAYIDDSRLGAMDCMEEKDTTEPNGTIITVPVKKSQFDKFNLAIKTATQWWDIKPRILNGKINYDSYSTIYSGTNWELYKSNTTDYYARNEAIVLVDGIKYDIDPQHFNTKYSSILKNPFILKFNNGELSLQGSRDAVQFDSKTINAITAKLDLILSELAITINQQISSCATYRLAVNKLNDTLRALNSSESIGIYLKNVKWKNWIVSPTCLVLDQVGPQTKLTQYRYNRTKAVAYNNSNISFLENTIFFYHVDIKTSV
;
A
#
# COMPACT_ATOMS: atom_id res chain seq x y z
N SER A 1 13.49 2.33 -12.80
CA SER A 1 14.86 2.10 -13.33
C SER A 1 15.08 0.61 -13.62
N PRO A 2 16.11 0.22 -14.41
CA PRO A 2 16.47 -1.20 -14.61
C PRO A 2 16.67 -1.95 -13.29
N ILE A 3 17.26 -1.33 -12.28
CA ILE A 3 17.48 -1.92 -10.96
C ILE A 3 16.16 -2.25 -10.27
N ASP A 4 15.19 -1.33 -10.29
CA ASP A 4 13.88 -1.57 -9.68
C ASP A 4 13.15 -2.71 -10.39
N ALA A 5 13.22 -2.75 -11.72
CA ALA A 5 12.61 -3.82 -12.51
C ALA A 5 13.22 -5.19 -12.17
N VAL A 6 14.55 -5.28 -12.13
CA VAL A 6 15.27 -6.52 -11.76
C VAL A 6 14.89 -7.00 -10.37
N CYS A 7 14.98 -6.12 -9.36
CA CYS A 7 14.68 -6.48 -7.97
C CYS A 7 13.23 -6.91 -7.80
N ARG A 8 12.29 -6.16 -8.39
CA ARG A 8 10.86 -6.46 -8.33
C ARG A 8 10.56 -7.81 -8.98
N GLU A 9 10.99 -8.00 -10.22
CA GLU A 9 10.62 -9.17 -11.01
C GLU A 9 11.18 -10.47 -10.42
N ILE A 10 12.48 -10.49 -10.04
CA ILE A 10 13.07 -11.69 -9.44
C ILE A 10 12.41 -12.00 -8.09
N SER A 11 12.16 -10.99 -7.26
CA SER A 11 11.51 -11.20 -5.97
C SER A 11 10.08 -11.70 -6.11
N CYS A 12 9.29 -11.14 -7.07
CA CYS A 12 7.93 -11.60 -7.34
C CYS A 12 7.91 -13.04 -7.86
N ASN A 13 8.81 -13.39 -8.79
CA ASN A 13 8.91 -14.75 -9.31
C ASN A 13 9.24 -15.77 -8.20
N ALA A 14 10.14 -15.41 -7.28
CA ALA A 14 10.47 -16.23 -6.12
C ALA A 14 9.26 -16.41 -5.17
N ARG A 15 8.51 -15.34 -4.90
CA ARG A 15 7.28 -15.40 -4.10
C ARG A 15 6.20 -16.25 -4.78
N ASP A 16 6.02 -16.09 -6.09
CA ASP A 16 5.01 -16.82 -6.84
C ASP A 16 5.35 -18.32 -6.91
N ALA A 17 6.64 -18.68 -6.98
CA ALA A 17 7.10 -20.07 -6.87
C ALA A 17 6.74 -20.69 -5.50
N HIS A 18 6.84 -19.93 -4.40
CA HIS A 18 6.36 -20.37 -3.09
C HIS A 18 4.85 -20.59 -3.06
N ARG A 19 4.07 -19.69 -3.67
CA ARG A 19 2.61 -19.80 -3.76
C ARG A 19 2.17 -21.04 -4.56
N GLU A 20 2.88 -21.36 -5.63
CA GLU A 20 2.61 -22.54 -6.47
C GLU A 20 2.61 -23.84 -5.65
N VAL A 21 3.52 -23.94 -4.68
CA VAL A 21 3.63 -25.12 -3.78
C VAL A 21 3.01 -24.87 -2.40
N LYS A 22 2.28 -23.76 -2.21
CA LYS A 22 1.66 -23.36 -0.93
C LYS A 22 2.66 -23.27 0.23
N ASN A 23 3.89 -22.86 -0.06
CA ASN A 23 4.93 -22.65 0.93
C ASN A 23 4.76 -21.26 1.58
N SER A 24 4.47 -21.21 2.87
CA SER A 24 4.31 -19.97 3.65
C SER A 24 5.63 -19.45 4.24
N ALA A 25 6.75 -20.12 4.02
CA ALA A 25 8.05 -19.63 4.47
C ALA A 25 8.47 -18.37 3.69
N PRO A 26 9.29 -17.49 4.25
CA PRO A 26 9.85 -16.36 3.52
C PRO A 26 10.85 -16.83 2.46
N ILE A 27 10.93 -16.12 1.33
CA ILE A 27 12.07 -16.25 0.41
C ILE A 27 13.33 -15.70 1.08
N ASN A 28 14.50 -16.18 0.67
CA ASN A 28 15.78 -15.67 1.15
C ASN A 28 16.34 -14.62 0.16
N ILE A 29 16.88 -13.52 0.70
CA ILE A 29 17.59 -12.52 -0.08
C ILE A 29 18.96 -12.23 0.56
N SER A 30 20.02 -12.34 -0.24
CA SER A 30 21.35 -11.82 0.10
C SER A 30 21.57 -10.51 -0.66
N LEU A 31 21.72 -9.41 0.08
CA LEU A 31 21.95 -8.08 -0.49
C LEU A 31 23.42 -7.95 -0.94
N PRO A 32 23.70 -7.20 -2.03
CA PRO A 32 25.08 -6.92 -2.43
C PRO A 32 25.77 -6.06 -1.36
N ASN A 33 27.00 -6.37 -1.04
CA ASN A 33 27.84 -5.66 -0.07
C ASN A 33 29.32 -5.74 -0.44
N TRP A 34 30.19 -5.15 0.38
CA TRP A 34 31.64 -5.11 0.12
C TRP A 34 32.35 -6.48 0.12
N GLN A 35 31.77 -7.47 0.77
CA GLN A 35 32.32 -8.83 0.81
C GLN A 35 31.81 -9.68 -0.33
N ASP A 36 30.57 -9.47 -0.74
CA ASP A 36 29.89 -10.17 -1.81
C ASP A 36 29.10 -9.19 -2.68
N HIS A 37 29.58 -8.96 -3.87
CA HIS A 37 29.00 -8.02 -4.83
C HIS A 37 27.74 -8.54 -5.54
N ASN A 38 27.14 -9.62 -5.07
CA ASN A 38 26.01 -10.24 -5.75
C ASN A 38 24.71 -10.00 -4.99
N LEU A 39 23.65 -9.66 -5.73
CA LEU A 39 22.30 -9.88 -5.27
C LEU A 39 21.96 -11.36 -5.48
N ARG A 40 21.54 -12.08 -4.43
CA ARG A 40 20.96 -13.42 -4.56
C ARG A 40 19.55 -13.46 -4.02
N ILE A 41 18.65 -14.05 -4.79
CA ILE A 41 17.26 -14.28 -4.39
C ILE A 41 16.99 -15.76 -4.54
N GLN A 42 16.59 -16.40 -3.45
CA GLN A 42 16.33 -17.83 -3.34
C GLN A 42 14.88 -18.08 -2.96
N ASP A 43 14.23 -18.91 -3.74
CA ASP A 43 12.95 -19.52 -3.39
C ASP A 43 13.11 -21.01 -3.01
N PHE A 44 12.06 -21.53 -2.38
CA PHE A 44 11.88 -22.95 -2.06
C PHE A 44 10.58 -23.45 -2.71
N GLY A 45 10.41 -23.06 -3.97
CA GLY A 45 9.30 -23.46 -4.82
C GLY A 45 9.54 -24.80 -5.50
N PRO A 46 8.87 -25.08 -6.63
CA PRO A 46 8.98 -26.38 -7.31
C PRO A 46 10.34 -26.62 -7.98
N GLY A 47 11.18 -25.57 -8.13
CA GLY A 47 12.33 -25.57 -9.01
C GLY A 47 11.92 -25.47 -10.49
N ILE A 48 12.90 -25.46 -11.39
CA ILE A 48 12.67 -25.31 -12.84
C ILE A 48 13.18 -26.54 -13.56
N SER A 49 12.27 -27.23 -14.30
CA SER A 49 12.66 -28.38 -15.13
C SER A 49 13.54 -27.95 -16.31
N PRO A 50 14.40 -28.85 -16.86
CA PRO A 50 15.22 -28.54 -18.03
C PRO A 50 14.39 -28.06 -19.24
N ASP A 51 13.25 -28.68 -19.50
CA ASP A 51 12.35 -28.30 -20.60
C ASP A 51 11.77 -26.88 -20.42
N ARG A 52 11.39 -26.56 -19.18
CA ARG A 52 10.88 -25.21 -18.85
C ARG A 52 12.01 -24.19 -18.97
N MET A 53 13.21 -24.54 -18.50
CA MET A 53 14.39 -23.69 -18.60
C MET A 53 14.73 -23.38 -20.07
N SER A 54 14.79 -24.38 -20.93
CA SER A 54 15.01 -24.21 -22.36
C SER A 54 13.96 -23.35 -23.04
N LYS A 55 12.68 -23.56 -22.76
CA LYS A 55 11.55 -22.79 -23.33
C LYS A 55 11.54 -21.32 -22.92
N VAL A 56 11.93 -21.04 -21.68
CA VAL A 56 11.93 -19.68 -21.13
C VAL A 56 13.03 -18.83 -21.75
N PHE A 57 14.22 -19.40 -21.95
CA PHE A 57 15.39 -18.64 -22.38
C PHE A 57 15.61 -18.62 -23.91
N THR A 58 15.19 -19.65 -24.63
CA THR A 58 15.36 -19.72 -26.10
C THR A 58 14.37 -18.83 -26.88
N LYS A 59 13.27 -18.39 -26.29
CA LYS A 59 12.27 -17.54 -26.96
C LYS A 59 12.33 -16.11 -26.48
N LEU A 60 13.33 -15.35 -26.90
CA LEU A 60 13.32 -13.88 -26.82
C LEU A 60 12.15 -13.35 -27.68
N GLY A 61 11.09 -12.85 -27.04
CA GLY A 61 10.01 -12.18 -27.72
C GLY A 61 8.69 -12.95 -27.87
N ASN A 62 8.65 -14.27 -27.65
CA ASN A 62 7.41 -15.02 -27.67
C ASN A 62 6.88 -15.27 -26.25
N SER A 63 6.27 -14.25 -25.64
CA SER A 63 5.39 -14.46 -24.51
C SER A 63 4.08 -15.02 -25.02
N THR A 64 3.84 -16.30 -24.82
CA THR A 64 2.55 -16.94 -25.13
C THR A 64 1.42 -16.55 -24.14
N LYS A 65 1.72 -15.67 -23.19
CA LYS A 65 0.76 -15.18 -22.17
C LYS A 65 0.52 -13.67 -22.27
N ARG A 66 0.25 -13.16 -23.47
CA ARG A 66 -0.23 -11.77 -23.65
C ARG A 66 -1.61 -11.54 -23.02
N ASP A 67 -2.37 -12.59 -22.76
CA ASP A 67 -3.78 -12.49 -22.35
C ASP A 67 -4.08 -12.85 -20.88
N SER A 68 -3.11 -13.29 -20.07
CA SER A 68 -3.35 -13.56 -18.65
C SER A 68 -2.57 -12.63 -17.73
N ASN A 69 -3.20 -11.54 -17.33
CA ASN A 69 -2.76 -10.68 -16.21
C ASN A 69 -2.90 -11.38 -14.83
N LEU A 70 -3.05 -12.71 -14.79
CA LEU A 70 -3.39 -13.46 -13.59
C LEU A 70 -2.20 -13.80 -12.68
N GLU A 71 -0.97 -13.72 -13.20
CA GLU A 71 0.24 -13.96 -12.40
C GLU A 71 1.12 -12.72 -12.37
N THR A 72 1.63 -12.33 -11.20
CA THR A 72 2.54 -11.18 -11.02
C THR A 72 3.86 -11.41 -11.76
N GLY A 73 4.29 -12.67 -11.90
CA GLY A 73 5.43 -13.14 -12.67
C GLY A 73 5.00 -13.92 -13.90
N GLY A 74 4.54 -13.23 -14.98
CA GLY A 74 4.30 -13.91 -16.25
C GLY A 74 5.61 -14.46 -16.81
N PHE A 75 5.78 -15.78 -16.78
CA PHE A 75 6.95 -16.50 -17.29
C PHE A 75 7.24 -16.21 -18.77
N GLY A 76 7.80 -15.09 -19.10
CA GLY A 76 8.15 -14.77 -20.48
C GLY A 76 9.15 -13.63 -20.60
N LEU A 77 8.87 -12.51 -19.97
CA LEU A 77 9.77 -11.34 -19.99
C LEU A 77 10.56 -11.20 -18.68
N GLY A 78 10.00 -11.61 -17.54
CA GLY A 78 10.53 -11.32 -16.23
C GLY A 78 11.83 -12.02 -15.92
N CYS A 79 12.02 -13.26 -16.37
CA CYS A 79 13.30 -13.99 -16.18
C CYS A 79 14.45 -13.39 -16.99
N LYS A 80 14.18 -12.53 -17.96
CA LYS A 80 15.15 -11.80 -18.78
C LYS A 80 15.44 -10.39 -18.28
N THR A 81 14.69 -9.94 -17.29
CA THR A 81 14.84 -8.60 -16.71
C THR A 81 16.27 -8.34 -16.21
N PRO A 82 17.04 -9.32 -15.66
CA PRO A 82 18.43 -9.08 -15.32
C PRO A 82 19.29 -8.55 -16.48
N PHE A 83 19.00 -8.93 -17.72
CA PHE A 83 19.73 -8.41 -18.90
C PHE A 83 19.52 -6.92 -19.16
N SER A 84 18.53 -6.29 -18.55
CA SER A 84 18.42 -4.82 -18.58
C SER A 84 19.50 -4.12 -17.73
N TYR A 85 20.21 -4.89 -16.89
CA TYR A 85 21.21 -4.36 -15.97
C TYR A 85 22.61 -5.00 -16.16
N VAL A 86 22.71 -6.30 -16.49
CA VAL A 86 23.97 -7.05 -16.66
C VAL A 86 23.93 -7.87 -17.93
N ASP A 87 25.11 -8.13 -18.51
CA ASP A 87 25.27 -8.99 -19.67
C ASP A 87 25.27 -10.48 -19.31
N SER A 88 25.44 -10.82 -18.04
CA SER A 88 25.38 -12.20 -17.56
C SER A 88 24.94 -12.31 -16.11
N PHE A 89 24.24 -13.39 -15.78
CA PHE A 89 23.83 -13.77 -14.43
C PHE A 89 23.74 -15.30 -14.31
N SER A 90 23.68 -15.84 -13.09
CA SER A 90 23.55 -17.27 -12.89
C SER A 90 22.22 -17.67 -12.29
N VAL A 91 21.77 -18.87 -12.66
CA VAL A 91 20.58 -19.52 -12.13
C VAL A 91 20.94 -20.90 -11.63
N VAL A 92 20.75 -21.14 -10.33
CA VAL A 92 20.86 -22.48 -9.75
C VAL A 92 19.45 -22.96 -9.47
N THR A 93 19.09 -24.12 -10.00
CA THR A 93 17.76 -24.70 -9.72
C THR A 93 17.91 -26.15 -9.25
N ILE A 94 17.08 -26.49 -8.28
CA ILE A 94 16.96 -27.86 -7.77
C ILE A 94 15.59 -28.36 -8.15
N TYR A 95 15.58 -29.40 -8.96
CA TYR A 95 14.34 -30.00 -9.45
C TYR A 95 14.48 -31.51 -9.49
N ASN A 96 13.59 -32.23 -8.82
CA ASN A 96 13.54 -33.70 -8.78
C ASN A 96 14.90 -34.36 -8.44
N GLY A 97 15.55 -33.91 -7.36
CA GLY A 97 16.80 -34.49 -6.88
C GLY A 97 18.04 -34.16 -7.73
N LYS A 98 17.91 -33.27 -8.69
CA LYS A 98 19.01 -32.77 -9.52
C LYS A 98 19.21 -31.27 -9.28
N LYS A 99 20.44 -30.89 -8.95
CA LYS A 99 20.89 -29.50 -8.86
C LYS A 99 21.62 -29.13 -10.15
N ARG A 100 21.13 -28.09 -10.83
CA ARG A 100 21.68 -27.58 -12.08
C ARG A 100 22.08 -26.13 -11.92
N THR A 101 23.27 -25.82 -12.40
CA THR A 101 23.81 -24.47 -12.45
C THR A 101 23.84 -23.99 -13.89
N TYR A 102 23.16 -22.91 -14.18
CA TYR A 102 23.12 -22.30 -15.50
C TYR A 102 23.82 -20.94 -15.47
N SER A 103 24.54 -20.65 -16.57
CA SER A 103 24.99 -19.30 -16.90
C SER A 103 24.11 -18.74 -18.00
N ALA A 104 23.40 -17.65 -17.68
CA ALA A 104 22.63 -16.88 -18.65
C ALA A 104 23.45 -15.67 -19.10
N TYR A 105 23.59 -15.44 -20.39
CA TYR A 105 24.42 -14.37 -20.95
C TYR A 105 23.86 -13.84 -22.27
N ILE A 106 24.31 -12.65 -22.68
CA ILE A 106 24.04 -12.08 -24.00
C ILE A 106 25.15 -12.54 -24.91
N ASP A 107 24.81 -13.26 -25.98
CA ASP A 107 25.75 -13.74 -26.98
C ASP A 107 26.20 -12.66 -27.97
N ASP A 108 27.12 -13.01 -28.88
CA ASP A 108 27.64 -12.10 -29.90
C ASP A 108 26.55 -11.57 -30.87
N SER A 109 25.43 -12.29 -31.03
CA SER A 109 24.27 -11.88 -31.80
C SER A 109 23.29 -10.98 -31.01
N ARG A 110 23.66 -10.61 -29.79
CA ARG A 110 22.85 -9.83 -28.84
C ARG A 110 21.55 -10.52 -28.44
N LEU A 111 21.49 -11.83 -28.53
CA LEU A 111 20.42 -12.65 -28.03
C LEU A 111 20.78 -13.23 -26.66
N GLY A 112 19.79 -13.42 -25.81
CA GLY A 112 20.00 -14.11 -24.54
C GLY A 112 20.22 -15.59 -24.80
N ALA A 113 21.34 -16.12 -24.31
CA ALA A 113 21.70 -17.53 -24.32
C ALA A 113 21.82 -18.06 -22.88
N MET A 114 21.82 -19.36 -22.74
CA MET A 114 21.98 -20.01 -21.45
C MET A 114 22.56 -21.40 -21.60
N ASP A 115 23.63 -21.65 -20.86
CA ASP A 115 24.33 -22.95 -20.82
C ASP A 115 24.20 -23.58 -19.43
N CYS A 116 23.99 -24.91 -19.42
CA CYS A 116 24.12 -25.71 -18.20
C CYS A 116 25.57 -25.97 -17.92
N MET A 117 26.11 -25.35 -16.88
CA MET A 117 27.54 -25.46 -16.49
C MET A 117 27.81 -26.69 -15.63
N GLU A 118 26.80 -27.09 -14.83
CA GLU A 118 26.94 -28.21 -13.90
C GLU A 118 25.57 -28.87 -13.66
N GLU A 119 25.56 -30.20 -13.64
CA GLU A 119 24.44 -31.00 -13.12
C GLU A 119 24.99 -32.03 -12.14
N LYS A 120 24.36 -32.15 -10.97
CA LYS A 120 24.70 -33.13 -9.95
C LYS A 120 23.47 -33.59 -9.17
N ASP A 121 23.54 -34.78 -8.62
CA ASP A 121 22.56 -35.30 -7.70
C ASP A 121 22.60 -34.54 -6.38
N THR A 122 21.43 -34.33 -5.78
CA THR A 122 21.31 -33.63 -4.50
C THR A 122 20.10 -34.11 -3.70
N THR A 123 20.22 -34.01 -2.37
CA THR A 123 19.13 -34.21 -1.44
C THR A 123 18.53 -32.88 -0.95
N GLU A 124 19.08 -31.76 -1.46
CA GLU A 124 18.52 -30.44 -1.12
C GLU A 124 17.07 -30.32 -1.66
N PRO A 125 16.21 -29.58 -0.96
CA PRO A 125 14.82 -29.36 -1.41
C PRO A 125 14.79 -28.61 -2.73
N ASN A 126 13.70 -28.79 -3.48
CA ASN A 126 13.44 -28.03 -4.71
C ASN A 126 13.45 -26.52 -4.44
N GLY A 127 13.81 -25.74 -5.44
CA GLY A 127 13.87 -24.29 -5.39
C GLY A 127 14.78 -23.71 -6.45
N THR A 128 14.86 -22.38 -6.46
CA THR A 128 15.71 -21.65 -7.43
C THR A 128 16.48 -20.54 -6.73
N ILE A 129 17.72 -20.32 -7.14
CA ILE A 129 18.56 -19.20 -6.73
C ILE A 129 18.96 -18.43 -7.97
N ILE A 130 18.61 -17.15 -8.04
CA ILE A 130 19.08 -16.23 -9.08
C ILE A 130 20.15 -15.34 -8.46
N THR A 131 21.32 -15.26 -9.13
CA THR A 131 22.46 -14.45 -8.70
C THR A 131 22.80 -13.43 -9.76
N VAL A 132 22.70 -12.15 -9.40
CA VAL A 132 22.97 -11.00 -10.28
C VAL A 132 24.19 -10.25 -9.75
N PRO A 133 25.28 -10.11 -10.53
CA PRO A 133 26.42 -9.28 -10.17
C PRO A 133 26.04 -7.81 -10.08
N VAL A 134 26.52 -7.10 -9.05
CA VAL A 134 26.18 -5.71 -8.80
C VAL A 134 27.43 -4.84 -8.72
N LYS A 135 27.42 -3.68 -9.39
CA LYS A 135 28.50 -2.69 -9.29
C LYS A 135 28.52 -2.07 -7.90
N LYS A 136 29.71 -1.91 -7.30
CA LYS A 136 29.91 -1.35 -5.95
C LYS A 136 29.17 -0.01 -5.74
N SER A 137 29.18 0.85 -6.74
CA SER A 137 28.52 2.16 -6.68
C SER A 137 26.97 2.09 -6.66
N GLN A 138 26.39 0.90 -6.74
CA GLN A 138 24.94 0.70 -6.84
C GLN A 138 24.34 -0.15 -5.71
N PHE A 139 25.15 -0.57 -4.73
CA PHE A 139 24.65 -1.37 -3.60
C PHE A 139 23.45 -0.75 -2.90
N ASP A 140 23.52 0.54 -2.57
CA ASP A 140 22.43 1.24 -1.90
C ASP A 140 21.15 1.31 -2.76
N LYS A 141 21.31 1.44 -4.10
CA LYS A 141 20.17 1.42 -5.01
C LYS A 141 19.47 0.06 -5.04
N PHE A 142 20.26 -1.05 -5.01
CA PHE A 142 19.69 -2.40 -4.93
C PHE A 142 19.00 -2.63 -3.58
N ASN A 143 19.59 -2.19 -2.49
CA ASN A 143 19.00 -2.28 -1.16
C ASN A 143 17.66 -1.53 -1.10
N LEU A 144 17.61 -0.31 -1.66
CA LEU A 144 16.38 0.49 -1.75
C LEU A 144 15.35 -0.17 -2.67
N ALA A 145 15.77 -0.72 -3.81
CA ALA A 145 14.87 -1.39 -4.76
C ALA A 145 14.23 -2.66 -4.16
N ILE A 146 15.00 -3.46 -3.42
CA ILE A 146 14.46 -4.62 -2.69
C ILE A 146 13.48 -4.15 -1.59
N LYS A 147 13.83 -3.11 -0.81
CA LYS A 147 12.91 -2.51 0.16
C LYS A 147 11.59 -2.14 -0.52
N THR A 148 11.66 -1.38 -1.61
CA THR A 148 10.49 -0.90 -2.35
C THR A 148 9.64 -2.06 -2.90
N ALA A 149 10.27 -3.07 -3.49
CA ALA A 149 9.59 -4.23 -4.07
C ALA A 149 8.86 -5.08 -3.02
N THR A 150 9.38 -5.13 -1.78
CA THR A 150 8.89 -6.03 -0.73
C THR A 150 8.21 -5.31 0.44
N GLN A 151 8.15 -3.96 0.42
CA GLN A 151 7.58 -3.12 1.49
C GLN A 151 6.16 -3.52 1.89
N TRP A 152 5.34 -3.92 0.93
CA TRP A 152 3.92 -4.18 1.15
C TRP A 152 3.55 -5.67 1.15
N TRP A 153 4.54 -6.56 1.17
CA TRP A 153 4.28 -7.99 1.27
C TRP A 153 3.86 -8.39 2.68
N ASP A 154 2.92 -9.31 2.79
CA ASP A 154 2.49 -9.85 4.09
C ASP A 154 3.64 -10.66 4.73
N ILE A 155 4.30 -11.51 3.94
CA ILE A 155 5.47 -12.28 4.36
C ILE A 155 6.71 -11.58 3.82
N LYS A 156 7.45 -10.90 4.70
CA LYS A 156 8.71 -10.24 4.32
C LYS A 156 9.79 -11.26 4.01
N PRO A 157 10.66 -11.01 3.01
CA PRO A 157 11.82 -11.88 2.76
C PRO A 157 12.76 -11.92 3.97
N ARG A 158 13.41 -13.06 4.13
CA ARG A 158 14.50 -13.23 5.08
C ARG A 158 15.80 -12.68 4.47
N ILE A 159 16.36 -11.64 5.07
CA ILE A 159 17.63 -11.04 4.64
C ILE A 159 18.78 -11.80 5.32
N LEU A 160 19.65 -12.43 4.53
CA LEU A 160 20.74 -13.29 5.04
C LEU A 160 21.97 -12.50 5.46
N ASN A 161 22.23 -11.35 4.82
CA ASN A 161 23.41 -10.53 5.04
C ASN A 161 23.06 -9.05 5.03
N GLY A 162 22.81 -8.48 6.17
CA GLY A 162 22.39 -7.08 6.30
C GLY A 162 20.99 -6.93 6.88
N LYS A 163 20.41 -5.77 6.70
CA LYS A 163 19.07 -5.43 7.23
C LYS A 163 18.34 -4.49 6.29
N ILE A 164 17.07 -4.73 6.08
CA ILE A 164 16.16 -3.78 5.43
C ILE A 164 15.29 -3.12 6.51
N ASN A 165 15.36 -1.81 6.59
CA ASN A 165 14.49 -1.03 7.45
C ASN A 165 13.23 -0.65 6.66
N TYR A 166 12.16 -1.43 6.86
CA TYR A 166 10.85 -1.16 6.27
C TYR A 166 10.21 0.04 6.94
N ASP A 167 9.46 0.83 6.16
CA ASP A 167 8.69 1.92 6.71
C ASP A 167 7.53 1.36 7.52
N SER A 168 7.29 1.94 8.68
CA SER A 168 6.18 1.54 9.54
C SER A 168 5.00 2.50 9.38
N TYR A 169 3.81 1.96 9.48
CA TYR A 169 2.57 2.71 9.48
C TYR A 169 1.60 2.10 10.49
N SER A 170 0.64 2.90 10.93
CA SER A 170 -0.47 2.44 11.76
C SER A 170 -1.78 2.58 10.99
N THR A 171 -2.59 1.54 11.02
CA THR A 171 -3.94 1.56 10.44
C THR A 171 -4.89 2.30 11.37
N ILE A 172 -5.59 3.30 10.85
CA ILE A 172 -6.62 4.08 11.56
C ILE A 172 -7.98 3.43 11.36
N TYR A 173 -8.30 3.12 10.11
CA TYR A 173 -9.50 2.41 9.68
C TYR A 173 -9.16 1.40 8.61
N SER A 174 -9.93 0.32 8.54
CA SER A 174 -9.80 -0.70 7.51
C SER A 174 -11.16 -1.26 7.13
N GLY A 175 -11.25 -1.78 5.92
CA GLY A 175 -12.41 -2.46 5.39
C GLY A 175 -12.03 -3.47 4.32
N THR A 176 -12.94 -3.74 3.39
CA THR A 176 -12.77 -4.75 2.36
C THR A 176 -11.71 -4.36 1.35
N ASN A 177 -10.50 -4.88 1.54
CA ASN A 177 -9.34 -4.60 0.68
C ASN A 177 -8.96 -3.11 0.62
N TRP A 178 -9.04 -2.42 1.75
CA TRP A 178 -8.52 -1.06 1.90
C TRP A 178 -8.14 -0.76 3.35
N GLU A 179 -7.26 0.21 3.51
CA GLU A 179 -6.87 0.76 4.81
C GLU A 179 -6.72 2.28 4.72
N LEU A 180 -7.12 2.99 5.77
CA LEU A 180 -6.67 4.36 6.03
C LEU A 180 -5.49 4.27 6.99
N TYR A 181 -4.34 4.75 6.59
CA TYR A 181 -3.11 4.62 7.35
C TYR A 181 -2.55 5.96 7.81
N LYS A 182 -1.72 5.91 8.83
CA LYS A 182 -0.86 7.02 9.25
C LYS A 182 0.58 6.55 9.17
N SER A 183 1.41 7.28 8.45
CA SER A 183 2.86 7.03 8.44
C SER A 183 3.44 7.33 9.81
N ASN A 184 4.28 6.43 10.32
CA ASN A 184 5.01 6.62 11.56
C ASN A 184 6.41 7.21 11.30
N THR A 185 6.70 7.62 10.06
CA THR A 185 7.99 8.27 9.73
C THR A 185 7.96 9.72 10.18
N THR A 186 9.09 10.21 10.65
CA THR A 186 9.32 11.62 10.96
C THR A 186 9.59 12.46 9.71
N ASP A 187 9.52 11.84 8.54
CA ASP A 187 9.74 12.55 7.27
C ASP A 187 8.56 13.46 6.97
N TYR A 188 8.78 14.76 7.14
CA TYR A 188 7.79 15.80 6.87
C TYR A 188 7.33 15.84 5.41
N TYR A 189 8.13 15.27 4.49
CA TYR A 189 7.84 15.20 3.06
C TYR A 189 7.19 13.86 2.65
N ALA A 190 6.94 12.94 3.59
CA ALA A 190 6.19 11.72 3.29
C ALA A 190 4.80 12.10 2.79
N ARG A 191 4.56 11.89 1.50
CA ARG A 191 3.26 12.18 0.88
C ARG A 191 2.20 11.28 1.49
N ASN A 192 1.27 11.87 2.22
CA ASN A 192 0.08 11.20 2.75
C ASN A 192 -1.00 11.10 1.65
N GLU A 193 -0.66 10.46 0.54
CA GLU A 193 -1.56 10.27 -0.61
C GLU A 193 -1.97 8.79 -0.71
N ALA A 194 -3.05 8.55 -1.42
CA ALA A 194 -3.50 7.19 -1.68
C ALA A 194 -2.48 6.41 -2.52
N ILE A 195 -2.31 5.15 -2.18
CA ILE A 195 -1.50 4.20 -2.94
C ILE A 195 -2.35 3.02 -3.38
N VAL A 196 -2.05 2.50 -4.55
CA VAL A 196 -2.61 1.25 -5.05
C VAL A 196 -1.62 0.12 -4.80
N LEU A 197 -2.10 -0.97 -4.24
CA LEU A 197 -1.36 -2.22 -4.16
C LEU A 197 -2.02 -3.23 -5.08
N VAL A 198 -1.28 -3.72 -6.07
CA VAL A 198 -1.68 -4.87 -6.87
C VAL A 198 -0.80 -6.03 -6.45
N ASP A 199 -1.40 -7.01 -5.80
CA ASP A 199 -0.69 -8.17 -5.26
C ASP A 199 0.56 -7.81 -4.41
N GLY A 200 0.43 -6.80 -3.56
CA GLY A 200 1.50 -6.34 -2.66
C GLY A 200 2.60 -5.54 -3.36
N ILE A 201 2.43 -5.15 -4.61
CA ILE A 201 3.30 -4.22 -5.32
C ILE A 201 2.63 -2.85 -5.35
N LYS A 202 3.38 -1.83 -4.90
CA LYS A 202 2.90 -0.45 -4.90
C LYS A 202 2.92 0.15 -6.30
N TYR A 203 1.82 0.83 -6.61
CA TYR A 203 1.69 1.69 -7.79
C TYR A 203 1.18 3.06 -7.39
N ASP A 204 1.71 4.09 -8.02
CA ASP A 204 1.25 5.45 -7.81
C ASP A 204 -0.04 5.70 -8.62
N ILE A 205 -0.93 6.52 -8.06
CA ILE A 205 -2.17 6.93 -8.72
C ILE A 205 -2.00 8.40 -9.13
N ASP A 206 -2.34 8.70 -10.38
CA ASP A 206 -2.47 10.09 -10.80
C ASP A 206 -3.92 10.56 -10.61
N PRO A 207 -4.19 11.46 -9.63
CA PRO A 207 -5.54 11.93 -9.35
C PRO A 207 -6.20 12.69 -10.51
N GLN A 208 -5.42 13.15 -11.51
CA GLN A 208 -5.94 13.92 -12.65
C GLN A 208 -6.85 13.10 -13.56
N HIS A 209 -6.73 11.77 -13.54
CA HIS A 209 -7.61 10.87 -14.29
C HIS A 209 -9.00 10.72 -13.68
N PHE A 210 -9.27 11.31 -12.51
CA PHE A 210 -10.52 11.19 -11.77
C PHE A 210 -11.23 12.55 -11.65
N ASN A 211 -12.56 12.51 -11.52
CA ASN A 211 -13.32 13.73 -11.27
C ASN A 211 -12.96 14.35 -9.90
N THR A 212 -13.37 15.59 -9.66
CA THR A 212 -13.02 16.37 -8.47
C THR A 212 -13.36 15.65 -7.15
N LYS A 213 -14.47 14.90 -7.10
CA LYS A 213 -14.86 14.09 -5.94
C LYS A 213 -13.77 13.07 -5.58
N TYR A 214 -13.41 12.23 -6.53
CA TYR A 214 -12.47 11.14 -6.30
C TYR A 214 -11.02 11.62 -6.19
N SER A 215 -10.63 12.63 -6.97
CA SER A 215 -9.29 13.20 -6.88
C SER A 215 -9.00 13.81 -5.49
N SER A 216 -10.01 14.39 -4.84
CA SER A 216 -9.84 14.90 -3.47
C SER A 216 -9.77 13.79 -2.42
N ILE A 217 -10.45 12.65 -2.63
CA ILE A 217 -10.35 11.48 -1.75
C ILE A 217 -8.97 10.84 -1.88
N LEU A 218 -8.42 10.75 -3.08
CA LEU A 218 -7.08 10.19 -3.36
C LEU A 218 -5.93 11.00 -2.73
N LYS A 219 -6.16 12.23 -2.31
CA LYS A 219 -5.20 13.02 -1.51
C LYS A 219 -5.13 12.59 -0.04
N ASN A 220 -5.89 11.60 0.37
CA ASN A 220 -5.84 11.04 1.72
C ASN A 220 -5.05 9.74 1.72
N PRO A 221 -4.46 9.34 2.86
CA PRO A 221 -3.57 8.20 2.96
C PRO A 221 -4.34 6.86 2.96
N PHE A 222 -4.97 6.55 1.84
CA PHE A 222 -5.60 5.26 1.64
C PHE A 222 -4.66 4.25 0.98
N ILE A 223 -4.70 3.02 1.45
CA ILE A 223 -4.15 1.86 0.75
C ILE A 223 -5.31 1.15 0.08
N LEU A 224 -5.31 1.12 -1.25
CA LEU A 224 -6.30 0.42 -2.06
C LEU A 224 -5.69 -0.90 -2.56
N LYS A 225 -6.22 -2.03 -2.10
CA LYS A 225 -5.70 -3.36 -2.45
C LYS A 225 -6.51 -3.97 -3.59
N PHE A 226 -5.81 -4.45 -4.60
CA PHE A 226 -6.37 -5.11 -5.77
C PHE A 226 -5.64 -6.43 -6.03
N ASN A 227 -6.37 -7.39 -6.61
CA ASN A 227 -5.79 -8.63 -7.10
C ASN A 227 -5.20 -8.44 -8.50
N ASN A 228 -4.35 -9.38 -8.91
CA ASN A 228 -3.85 -9.40 -10.27
C ASN A 228 -5.01 -9.47 -11.27
N GLY A 229 -4.92 -8.66 -12.33
CA GLY A 229 -5.92 -8.60 -13.38
C GLY A 229 -7.13 -7.69 -13.09
N GLU A 230 -7.29 -7.15 -11.87
CA GLU A 230 -8.34 -6.17 -11.59
C GLU A 230 -8.03 -4.80 -12.22
N LEU A 231 -6.75 -4.43 -12.28
CA LEU A 231 -6.29 -3.22 -12.94
C LEU A 231 -5.46 -3.56 -14.19
N SER A 232 -5.46 -2.67 -15.16
CA SER A 232 -4.58 -2.74 -16.32
C SER A 232 -3.21 -2.14 -15.96
N LEU A 233 -2.16 -2.92 -16.17
CA LEU A 233 -0.78 -2.48 -15.98
C LEU A 233 -0.13 -2.21 -17.34
N GLN A 234 0.83 -1.28 -17.40
CA GLN A 234 1.67 -1.09 -18.58
C GLN A 234 2.45 -2.37 -18.89
N GLY A 235 2.87 -2.55 -20.12
CA GLY A 235 3.62 -3.74 -20.54
C GLY A 235 4.91 -3.99 -19.75
N SER A 236 5.55 -2.93 -19.26
CA SER A 236 6.71 -2.95 -18.36
C SER A 236 6.34 -3.26 -16.89
N ARG A 237 5.05 -3.27 -16.56
CA ARG A 237 4.51 -3.45 -15.20
C ARG A 237 5.09 -2.49 -14.15
N ASP A 238 5.57 -1.33 -14.56
CA ASP A 238 6.10 -0.30 -13.68
C ASP A 238 5.07 0.79 -13.33
N ALA A 239 3.96 0.85 -14.05
CA ALA A 239 2.87 1.79 -13.81
C ALA A 239 1.50 1.17 -14.12
N VAL A 240 0.47 1.76 -13.52
CA VAL A 240 -0.93 1.49 -13.85
C VAL A 240 -1.28 2.18 -15.15
N GLN A 241 -2.03 1.51 -16.02
CA GLN A 241 -2.60 2.10 -17.24
C GLN A 241 -4.01 2.62 -16.90
N PHE A 242 -4.21 3.94 -17.05
CA PHE A 242 -5.50 4.59 -16.74
C PHE A 242 -6.50 4.44 -17.88
N ASP A 243 -6.83 3.21 -18.23
CA ASP A 243 -7.94 2.89 -19.12
C ASP A 243 -9.29 2.86 -18.37
N SER A 244 -10.39 2.68 -19.11
CA SER A 244 -11.73 2.65 -18.52
C SER A 244 -11.90 1.56 -17.47
N LYS A 245 -11.25 0.39 -17.64
CA LYS A 245 -11.29 -0.71 -16.67
C LYS A 245 -10.70 -0.29 -15.34
N THR A 246 -9.50 0.26 -15.38
CA THR A 246 -8.75 0.71 -14.19
C THR A 246 -9.47 1.86 -13.48
N ILE A 247 -9.91 2.87 -14.23
CA ILE A 247 -10.63 4.02 -13.66
C ILE A 247 -11.91 3.55 -12.98
N ASN A 248 -12.70 2.67 -13.60
CA ASN A 248 -13.92 2.14 -13.02
C ASN A 248 -13.65 1.30 -11.77
N ALA A 249 -12.61 0.45 -11.78
CA ALA A 249 -12.26 -0.38 -10.64
C ALA A 249 -11.81 0.47 -9.42
N ILE A 250 -10.99 1.49 -9.64
CA ILE A 250 -10.56 2.41 -8.58
C ILE A 250 -11.75 3.24 -8.07
N THR A 251 -12.61 3.75 -8.96
CA THR A 251 -13.81 4.51 -8.60
C THR A 251 -14.75 3.67 -7.73
N ALA A 252 -15.05 2.44 -8.13
CA ALA A 252 -15.88 1.53 -7.36
C ALA A 252 -15.27 1.23 -5.97
N LYS A 253 -13.95 1.08 -5.89
CA LYS A 253 -13.24 0.89 -4.62
C LYS A 253 -13.38 2.12 -3.73
N LEU A 254 -13.28 3.33 -4.27
CA LEU A 254 -13.45 4.58 -3.52
C LEU A 254 -14.88 4.74 -3.00
N ASP A 255 -15.90 4.39 -3.78
CA ASP A 255 -17.29 4.39 -3.31
C ASP A 255 -17.53 3.35 -2.20
N LEU A 256 -16.92 2.17 -2.30
CA LEU A 256 -16.93 1.17 -1.24
C LEU A 256 -16.29 1.71 0.05
N ILE A 257 -15.10 2.32 -0.06
CA ILE A 257 -14.40 2.95 1.07
C ILE A 257 -15.30 3.95 1.78
N LEU A 258 -15.93 4.86 1.03
CA LEU A 258 -16.81 5.89 1.60
C LEU A 258 -17.99 5.27 2.35
N SER A 259 -18.61 4.23 1.80
CA SER A 259 -19.74 3.55 2.43
C SER A 259 -19.35 2.80 3.70
N GLU A 260 -18.29 1.99 3.66
CA GLU A 260 -17.81 1.24 4.82
C GLU A 260 -17.27 2.15 5.92
N LEU A 261 -16.55 3.22 5.54
CA LEU A 261 -16.04 4.21 6.48
C LEU A 261 -17.18 4.94 7.20
N ALA A 262 -18.22 5.35 6.48
CA ALA A 262 -19.40 5.99 7.07
C ALA A 262 -20.13 5.07 8.06
N ILE A 263 -20.28 3.79 7.74
CA ILE A 263 -20.86 2.78 8.64
C ILE A 263 -20.02 2.65 9.91
N THR A 264 -18.70 2.46 9.76
CA THR A 264 -17.78 2.27 10.88
C THR A 264 -17.78 3.50 11.81
N ILE A 265 -17.72 4.70 11.25
CA ILE A 265 -17.74 5.95 12.03
C ILE A 265 -19.08 6.11 12.75
N ASN A 266 -20.22 5.85 12.07
CA ASN A 266 -21.54 5.92 12.71
C ASN A 266 -21.66 4.95 13.89
N GLN A 267 -21.16 3.71 13.76
CA GLN A 267 -21.15 2.73 14.85
C GLN A 267 -20.31 3.21 16.04
N GLN A 268 -19.10 3.71 15.78
CA GLN A 268 -18.21 4.21 16.82
C GLN A 268 -18.80 5.44 17.53
N ILE A 269 -19.41 6.34 16.80
CA ILE A 269 -20.06 7.55 17.35
C ILE A 269 -21.29 7.18 18.15
N SER A 270 -22.12 6.28 17.65
CA SER A 270 -23.32 5.81 18.36
C SER A 270 -23.01 5.12 19.68
N SER A 271 -21.85 4.45 19.79
CA SER A 271 -21.38 3.77 21.00
C SER A 271 -20.76 4.70 22.04
N CYS A 272 -20.52 5.97 21.72
CA CYS A 272 -19.95 6.92 22.67
C CYS A 272 -20.89 7.14 23.88
N ALA A 273 -20.31 7.19 25.09
CA ALA A 273 -21.08 7.37 26.34
C ALA A 273 -21.75 8.77 26.41
N THR A 274 -21.12 9.78 25.82
CA THR A 274 -21.61 11.16 25.83
C THR A 274 -21.53 11.80 24.45
N TYR A 275 -22.36 12.83 24.19
CA TYR A 275 -22.30 13.61 22.96
C TYR A 275 -20.94 14.27 22.75
N ARG A 276 -20.28 14.73 23.81
CA ARG A 276 -18.92 15.31 23.74
C ARG A 276 -17.92 14.30 23.20
N LEU A 277 -17.95 13.06 23.67
CA LEU A 277 -17.06 12.00 23.14
C LEU A 277 -17.37 11.69 21.68
N ALA A 278 -18.63 11.74 21.28
CA ALA A 278 -19.05 11.59 19.89
C ALA A 278 -18.45 12.70 18.98
N VAL A 279 -18.52 13.96 19.44
CA VAL A 279 -17.93 15.10 18.71
C VAL A 279 -16.40 14.98 18.63
N ASN A 280 -15.72 14.63 19.72
CA ASN A 280 -14.28 14.45 19.72
C ASN A 280 -13.86 13.33 18.76
N LYS A 281 -14.58 12.21 18.78
CA LYS A 281 -14.33 11.08 17.87
C LYS A 281 -14.49 11.46 16.40
N LEU A 282 -15.53 12.24 16.08
CA LEU A 282 -15.73 12.75 14.72
C LEU A 282 -14.60 13.70 14.31
N ASN A 283 -14.19 14.61 15.20
CA ASN A 283 -13.07 15.53 14.94
C ASN A 283 -11.75 14.81 14.69
N ASP A 284 -11.43 13.79 15.49
CA ASP A 284 -10.21 12.99 15.31
C ASP A 284 -10.22 12.27 13.96
N THR A 285 -11.38 11.76 13.57
CA THR A 285 -11.56 11.15 12.25
C THR A 285 -11.34 12.14 11.11
N LEU A 286 -11.95 13.33 11.22
CA LEU A 286 -11.79 14.37 10.19
C LEU A 286 -10.36 14.90 10.09
N ARG A 287 -9.65 14.98 11.21
CA ARG A 287 -8.22 15.32 11.23
C ARG A 287 -7.38 14.26 10.52
N ALA A 288 -7.67 12.97 10.76
CA ALA A 288 -6.99 11.87 10.08
C ALA A 288 -7.22 11.86 8.55
N LEU A 289 -8.34 12.41 8.11
CA LEU A 289 -8.76 12.50 6.71
C LEU A 289 -8.39 13.84 6.04
N ASN A 290 -7.35 14.53 6.51
CA ASN A 290 -6.88 15.81 5.97
C ASN A 290 -8.00 16.82 5.64
N SER A 291 -9.10 16.79 6.39
CA SER A 291 -10.24 17.72 6.28
C SER A 291 -10.81 17.84 4.85
N SER A 292 -10.75 16.79 4.02
CA SER A 292 -11.29 16.89 2.66
C SER A 292 -12.81 17.12 2.72
N GLU A 293 -13.28 18.22 2.12
CA GLU A 293 -14.71 18.55 2.04
C GLU A 293 -15.53 17.39 1.45
N SER A 294 -14.93 16.66 0.51
CA SER A 294 -15.56 15.53 -0.15
C SER A 294 -15.92 14.39 0.80
N ILE A 295 -15.06 14.08 1.78
CA ILE A 295 -15.36 13.06 2.79
C ILE A 295 -16.32 13.63 3.84
N GLY A 296 -16.17 14.89 4.19
CA GLY A 296 -17.08 15.60 5.12
C GLY A 296 -18.54 15.52 4.69
N ILE A 297 -18.85 15.52 3.39
CA ILE A 297 -20.21 15.37 2.87
C ILE A 297 -20.83 14.03 3.27
N TYR A 298 -20.07 12.94 3.25
CA TYR A 298 -20.56 11.61 3.66
C TYR A 298 -20.73 11.48 5.16
N LEU A 299 -20.05 12.32 5.95
CA LEU A 299 -20.13 12.34 7.41
C LEU A 299 -21.08 13.40 7.98
N LYS A 300 -21.77 14.18 7.13
CA LYS A 300 -22.70 15.24 7.57
C LYS A 300 -23.89 14.74 8.38
N ASN A 301 -24.29 13.48 8.19
CA ASN A 301 -25.48 12.89 8.82
C ASN A 301 -25.14 11.88 9.92
N VAL A 302 -23.92 11.91 10.43
CA VAL A 302 -23.52 11.04 11.54
C VAL A 302 -24.33 11.42 12.78
N LYS A 303 -24.93 10.42 13.44
CA LYS A 303 -25.81 10.62 14.60
C LYS A 303 -25.27 9.92 15.84
N TRP A 304 -25.37 10.62 16.96
CA TRP A 304 -25.29 10.05 18.29
C TRP A 304 -26.70 10.02 18.91
N LYS A 305 -27.23 8.82 19.10
CA LYS A 305 -28.68 8.65 19.41
C LYS A 305 -29.52 9.35 18.33
N ASN A 306 -30.34 10.33 18.69
CA ASN A 306 -31.20 11.11 17.76
C ASN A 306 -30.58 12.44 17.32
N TRP A 307 -29.34 12.76 17.75
CA TRP A 307 -28.69 14.04 17.50
C TRP A 307 -27.66 13.94 16.39
N ILE A 308 -27.69 14.88 15.44
CA ILE A 308 -26.65 15.02 14.44
C ILE A 308 -25.37 15.51 15.15
N VAL A 309 -24.26 14.83 14.90
CA VAL A 309 -22.96 15.23 15.44
C VAL A 309 -22.29 16.18 14.47
N SER A 310 -22.05 17.42 14.91
CA SER A 310 -21.33 18.42 14.14
C SER A 310 -19.92 18.63 14.72
N PRO A 311 -18.88 18.64 13.89
CA PRO A 311 -17.51 18.88 14.34
C PRO A 311 -17.27 20.30 14.84
N THR A 312 -18.10 21.27 14.43
CA THR A 312 -17.85 22.69 14.67
C THR A 312 -18.89 23.38 15.55
N CYS A 313 -20.05 22.75 15.79
CA CYS A 313 -21.15 23.42 16.48
C CYS A 313 -22.04 22.45 17.26
N LEU A 314 -22.34 22.79 18.50
CA LEU A 314 -23.65 22.52 19.06
C LEU A 314 -24.63 23.48 18.37
N VAL A 315 -25.40 23.00 17.40
CA VAL A 315 -26.58 23.76 16.96
C VAL A 315 -27.62 23.56 18.04
N LEU A 316 -27.77 24.56 18.88
CA LEU A 316 -28.77 24.60 19.95
C LEU A 316 -30.19 24.86 19.41
N ASP A 317 -30.43 24.62 18.14
CA ASP A 317 -31.75 24.72 17.51
C ASP A 317 -32.82 23.84 18.18
N GLN A 318 -32.43 22.95 19.10
CA GLN A 318 -33.37 22.04 19.77
C GLN A 318 -33.65 22.38 21.24
N VAL A 319 -33.06 23.44 21.78
CA VAL A 319 -33.38 23.90 23.15
C VAL A 319 -34.47 24.96 23.17
N GLY A 320 -35.15 25.17 22.05
CA GLY A 320 -36.23 26.12 21.89
C GLY A 320 -35.80 27.44 21.24
N PRO A 321 -36.73 28.14 20.57
CA PRO A 321 -36.41 29.28 19.69
C PRO A 321 -35.93 30.55 20.39
N GLN A 322 -35.72 30.52 21.70
CA GLN A 322 -35.29 31.69 22.46
C GLN A 322 -34.04 31.52 23.31
N THR A 323 -33.31 30.40 23.17
CA THR A 323 -32.14 30.19 23.99
C THR A 323 -30.92 30.86 23.35
N LYS A 324 -30.52 32.00 23.85
CA LYS A 324 -29.27 32.68 23.52
C LYS A 324 -28.16 32.09 24.41
N LEU A 325 -27.18 31.40 23.82
CA LEU A 325 -25.95 31.06 24.53
C LEU A 325 -25.04 32.28 24.53
N THR A 326 -24.65 32.69 25.73
CA THR A 326 -23.69 33.75 25.92
C THR A 326 -22.39 33.14 26.46
N GLN A 327 -21.31 33.24 25.69
CA GLN A 327 -19.98 32.86 26.16
C GLN A 327 -19.39 34.00 26.95
N TYR A 328 -19.00 33.73 28.20
CA TYR A 328 -18.28 34.71 29.02
C TYR A 328 -16.79 34.43 28.99
N ARG A 329 -15.96 35.39 28.59
CA ARG A 329 -14.53 35.38 28.82
C ARG A 329 -14.21 36.26 30.04
N TYR A 330 -13.51 35.68 31.00
CA TYR A 330 -12.95 36.44 32.11
C TYR A 330 -11.73 37.22 31.62
N ASN A 331 -11.80 38.53 31.58
CA ASN A 331 -10.69 39.40 31.34
C ASN A 331 -10.34 40.09 32.66
N ARG A 332 -9.37 39.55 33.36
CA ARG A 332 -8.77 39.96 34.68
C ARG A 332 -9.71 40.44 35.77
N THR A 333 -10.84 41.08 35.49
CA THR A 333 -11.76 41.62 36.49
C THR A 333 -13.25 41.70 36.08
N LYS A 334 -13.60 41.42 34.83
CA LYS A 334 -14.99 41.50 34.36
C LYS A 334 -15.29 40.38 33.38
N ALA A 335 -16.50 39.77 33.53
CA ALA A 335 -17.02 38.88 32.52
C ALA A 335 -17.54 39.70 31.34
N VAL A 336 -17.03 39.45 30.16
CA VAL A 336 -17.47 40.06 28.90
C VAL A 336 -18.26 39.02 28.13
N ALA A 337 -19.52 39.36 27.83
CA ALA A 337 -20.40 38.51 27.05
C ALA A 337 -20.05 38.57 25.57
N TYR A 338 -19.83 37.40 24.96
CA TYR A 338 -19.66 37.25 23.52
C TYR A 338 -20.88 36.54 22.97
N ASN A 339 -21.60 37.18 22.06
CA ASN A 339 -22.63 36.53 21.28
C ASN A 339 -21.97 35.74 20.15
N ASN A 340 -21.68 34.49 20.38
CA ASN A 340 -21.22 33.58 19.33
C ASN A 340 -22.23 32.45 19.16
N SER A 341 -22.76 32.33 17.96
CA SER A 341 -23.63 31.22 17.57
C SER A 341 -22.92 29.87 17.47
N ASN A 342 -21.59 29.89 17.51
CA ASN A 342 -20.76 28.70 17.29
C ASN A 342 -19.79 28.47 18.47
N ILE A 343 -19.99 27.39 19.21
CA ILE A 343 -19.12 26.98 20.31
C ILE A 343 -18.39 25.72 19.89
N SER A 344 -17.05 25.80 19.75
CA SER A 344 -16.24 24.60 19.53
C SER A 344 -15.98 23.87 20.84
N PHE A 345 -16.13 22.55 20.83
CA PHE A 345 -15.77 21.71 21.97
C PHE A 345 -14.26 21.47 21.98
N LEU A 346 -13.61 21.91 23.02
CA LEU A 346 -12.22 21.52 23.34
C LEU A 346 -12.27 20.40 24.39
N GLU A 347 -11.28 19.53 24.38
CA GLU A 347 -11.22 18.31 25.18
C GLU A 347 -11.41 18.54 26.69
N ASN A 348 -11.00 19.72 27.19
CA ASN A 348 -11.04 20.12 28.60
C ASN A 348 -12.04 21.24 28.89
N THR A 349 -13.06 21.44 28.05
CA THR A 349 -14.03 22.51 28.24
C THR A 349 -15.28 21.99 28.95
N ILE A 350 -15.61 22.54 30.10
CA ILE A 350 -16.84 22.27 30.84
C ILE A 350 -17.81 23.44 30.57
N PHE A 351 -18.98 23.14 30.09
CA PHE A 351 -20.04 24.14 29.87
C PHE A 351 -21.02 24.09 31.06
N PHE A 352 -21.17 25.22 31.70
CA PHE A 352 -22.26 25.45 32.62
C PHE A 352 -23.34 26.19 31.89
N TYR A 353 -24.58 25.70 31.88
CA TYR A 353 -25.73 26.45 31.42
C TYR A 353 -26.67 26.71 32.58
N HIS A 354 -27.14 27.94 32.66
CA HIS A 354 -28.16 28.35 33.62
C HIS A 354 -29.45 28.61 32.80
N VAL A 355 -30.50 27.93 33.17
CA VAL A 355 -31.84 28.21 32.59
C VAL A 355 -32.55 29.18 33.51
N ASP A 356 -32.64 30.42 33.10
CA ASP A 356 -33.50 31.37 33.77
C ASP A 356 -34.97 30.98 33.48
N ILE A 357 -35.58 30.29 34.39
CA ILE A 357 -37.04 30.08 34.38
C ILE A 357 -37.62 31.40 34.82
N LYS A 358 -37.99 32.25 33.87
CA LYS A 358 -38.89 33.35 34.20
C LYS A 358 -40.25 32.75 34.54
N THR A 359 -40.50 32.60 35.83
CA THR A 359 -41.87 32.43 36.33
C THR A 359 -42.60 33.73 36.03
N SER A 360 -43.45 33.73 35.00
CA SER A 360 -44.45 34.75 34.82
C SER A 360 -45.42 34.65 35.99
N VAL A 361 -45.43 35.68 36.85
CA VAL A 361 -46.51 35.94 37.79
C VAL A 361 -47.63 36.56 37.00
#